data_c8a459fcbfe37cab3c10f22263e1024d
#
_entry.id   c8a459fcbfe37cab3c10f22263e1024d
#
_cell.length_a   1.000
_cell.length_b   1.000
_cell.length_c   1.000
_cell.angle_alpha   90.00
_cell.angle_beta   90.00
_cell.angle_gamma   90.00
#
_symmetry.space_group_name_H-M   'P 1'
#
loop_
_entity.id
_entity.type
_entity.pdbx_description
1 polymer ?
#
loop_
_entity_poly.entity_id
_entity_poly.type
_entity_poly.pdbx_seq_one_letter_code
_entity_poly.pdbx_strand_id
1 'polypeptide(L)'
;MKLLKSAINALEHCNAKDIKIYDLRGYNPFFDYSIVATAVAERQLNALISQIQEEAEKEGFEIRNCVGRGSKWILVDLHDVMINFFTYEERLHFDLDKIWSNRPLVELPIKE
;
A
#
# COMPACT_ATOMS: atom_id res chain seq x y z
N MET A 1 6.93 -10.34 -7.43
CA MET A 1 6.93 -9.08 -8.18
C MET A 1 7.77 -8.03 -7.46
N LYS A 2 8.67 -7.41 -8.21
CA LYS A 2 9.65 -6.47 -7.65
C LYS A 2 9.00 -5.20 -7.09
N LEU A 3 8.02 -4.66 -7.82
CA LEU A 3 7.29 -3.46 -7.39
C LEU A 3 6.53 -3.70 -6.09
N LEU A 4 5.93 -4.87 -5.94
CA LEU A 4 5.23 -5.25 -4.73
C LEU A 4 6.19 -5.30 -3.54
N LYS A 5 7.39 -5.87 -3.73
CA LYS A 5 8.43 -5.90 -2.70
C LYS A 5 8.85 -4.50 -2.26
N SER A 6 9.03 -3.59 -3.22
CA SER A 6 9.41 -2.22 -2.92
C SER A 6 8.33 -1.52 -2.10
N ALA A 7 7.07 -1.74 -2.43
CA ALA A 7 5.95 -1.18 -1.68
C ALA A 7 5.93 -1.68 -0.23
N ILE A 8 6.15 -2.98 -0.05
CA ILE A 8 6.19 -3.59 1.28
C ILE A 8 7.39 -3.08 2.08
N ASN A 9 8.56 -2.96 1.44
CA ASN A 9 9.75 -2.43 2.11
C ASN A 9 9.49 -1.02 2.65
N ALA A 10 8.85 -0.17 1.86
CA ALA A 10 8.51 1.19 2.28
C ALA A 10 7.56 1.18 3.49
N LEU A 11 6.53 0.34 3.44
CA LEU A 11 5.58 0.22 4.54
C LEU A 11 6.24 -0.30 5.82
N GLU A 12 7.13 -1.27 5.70
CA GLU A 12 7.86 -1.80 6.85
C GLU A 12 8.79 -0.77 7.46
N HIS A 13 9.43 0.07 6.65
CA HIS A 13 10.25 1.17 7.14
C HIS A 13 9.42 2.21 7.91
N CYS A 14 8.14 2.30 7.62
CA CYS A 14 7.21 3.19 8.32
C CYS A 14 6.54 2.50 9.52
N ASN A 15 6.96 1.30 9.87
CA ASN A 15 6.37 0.50 10.95
C ASN A 15 4.87 0.27 10.76
N ALA A 16 4.44 0.08 9.52
CA ALA A 16 3.05 -0.21 9.21
C ALA A 16 2.61 -1.51 9.88
N LYS A 17 1.35 -1.54 10.31
CA LYS A 17 0.76 -2.69 10.97
C LYS A 17 -0.35 -3.29 10.11
N ASP A 18 -0.64 -4.55 10.34
CA ASP A 18 -1.74 -5.28 9.70
C ASP A 18 -1.77 -5.08 8.18
N ILE A 19 -0.63 -5.34 7.55
CA ILE A 19 -0.46 -5.20 6.10
C ILE A 19 -1.15 -6.38 5.41
N LYS A 20 -2.12 -6.06 4.55
CA LYS A 20 -2.78 -7.08 3.73
C LYS A 20 -2.61 -6.74 2.26
N ILE A 21 -2.23 -7.73 1.48
CA ILE A 21 -2.02 -7.60 0.04
C ILE A 21 -3.09 -8.43 -0.65
N TYR A 22 -4.01 -7.77 -1.35
CA TYR A 22 -5.07 -8.44 -2.09
C TYR A 22 -4.64 -8.64 -3.54
N ASP A 23 -4.74 -9.87 -4.02
CA ASP A 23 -4.43 -10.21 -5.40
C ASP A 23 -5.65 -9.89 -6.26
N LEU A 24 -5.50 -8.90 -7.13
CA LEU A 24 -6.57 -8.44 -8.01
C LEU A 24 -6.34 -8.83 -9.47
N ARG A 25 -5.33 -9.65 -9.74
CA ARG A 25 -5.01 -10.07 -11.10
C ARG A 25 -6.17 -10.84 -11.73
N GLY A 26 -6.54 -10.41 -12.95
CA GLY A 26 -7.67 -11.00 -13.64
C GLY A 26 -9.05 -10.56 -13.13
N TYR A 27 -9.08 -9.74 -12.09
CA TYR A 27 -10.30 -9.23 -11.48
C TYR A 27 -10.48 -7.74 -11.70
N ASN A 28 -9.41 -6.98 -11.50
CA ASN A 28 -9.43 -5.53 -11.66
C ASN A 28 -8.60 -5.14 -12.89
N PRO A 29 -9.15 -4.36 -13.83
CA PRO A 29 -8.40 -4.00 -15.05
C PRO A 29 -7.28 -2.98 -14.82
N PHE A 30 -7.26 -2.31 -13.67
CA PHE A 30 -6.32 -1.23 -13.41
C PHE A 30 -5.15 -1.63 -12.53
N PHE A 31 -5.36 -2.53 -11.57
CA PHE A 31 -4.34 -2.91 -10.60
C PHE A 31 -4.22 -4.42 -10.48
N ASP A 32 -2.99 -4.89 -10.33
CA ASP A 32 -2.72 -6.30 -10.05
C ASP A 32 -2.82 -6.59 -8.55
N TYR A 33 -2.46 -5.61 -7.72
CA TYR A 33 -2.47 -5.77 -6.25
C TYR A 33 -2.96 -4.52 -5.56
N SER A 34 -3.70 -4.70 -4.49
CA SER A 34 -4.06 -3.63 -3.58
C SER A 34 -3.52 -3.94 -2.19
N ILE A 35 -2.79 -3.00 -1.64
CA ILE A 35 -2.23 -3.14 -0.29
C ILE A 35 -3.01 -2.26 0.64
N VAL A 36 -3.45 -2.82 1.77
CA VAL A 36 -4.12 -2.08 2.83
C VAL A 36 -3.29 -2.23 4.09
N ALA A 37 -2.92 -1.14 4.71
CA ALA A 37 -2.06 -1.15 5.90
C ALA A 37 -2.50 -0.08 6.90
N THR A 38 -2.11 -0.26 8.15
CA THR A 38 -2.47 0.64 9.25
C THR A 38 -1.26 1.38 9.77
N ALA A 39 -1.41 2.70 9.93
CA ALA A 39 -0.42 3.54 10.61
C ALA A 39 -0.81 3.66 12.08
N VAL A 40 0.18 3.52 12.96
CA VAL A 40 -0.02 3.68 14.40
C VAL A 40 -0.14 5.16 14.77
N ALA A 41 0.58 6.02 14.04
CA ALA A 41 0.56 7.47 14.24
C ALA A 41 0.48 8.18 12.89
N GLU A 42 -0.16 9.35 12.85
CA GLU A 42 -0.35 10.11 11.61
C GLU A 42 0.96 10.49 10.92
N ARG A 43 2.02 10.74 11.68
CA ARG A 43 3.34 11.06 11.10
C ARG A 43 3.88 9.95 10.20
N GLN A 44 3.49 8.70 10.45
CA GLN A 44 3.92 7.56 9.63
C GLN A 44 3.30 7.61 8.24
N LEU A 45 2.12 8.19 8.12
CA LEU A 45 1.46 8.33 6.82
C LEU A 45 2.30 9.16 5.88
N ASN A 46 2.80 10.31 6.35
CA ASN A 46 3.62 11.19 5.51
C ASN A 46 5.01 10.59 5.25
N ALA A 47 5.53 9.82 6.21
CA ALA A 47 6.81 9.14 6.03
C ALA A 47 6.78 8.14 4.89
N LEU A 48 5.62 7.52 4.62
CA LEU A 48 5.48 6.56 3.52
C LEU A 48 5.85 7.20 2.18
N ILE A 49 5.45 8.44 1.96
CA ILE A 49 5.72 9.13 0.69
C ILE A 49 7.21 9.20 0.43
N SER A 50 7.99 9.61 1.44
CA SER A 50 9.46 9.68 1.32
C SER A 50 10.07 8.31 1.09
N GLN A 51 9.58 7.29 1.79
CA GLN A 51 10.10 5.93 1.65
C GLN A 51 9.81 5.36 0.26
N ILE A 52 8.62 5.63 -0.28
CA ILE A 52 8.26 5.19 -1.63
C ILE A 52 9.14 5.90 -2.67
N GLN A 53 9.41 7.20 -2.48
CA GLN A 53 10.28 7.95 -3.38
C GLN A 53 11.70 7.36 -3.39
N GLU A 54 12.23 6.98 -2.23
CA GLU A 54 13.53 6.33 -2.14
C GLU A 54 13.54 4.99 -2.88
N GLU A 55 12.49 4.18 -2.69
CA GLU A 55 12.39 2.89 -3.39
C GLU A 55 12.25 3.10 -4.90
N ALA A 56 11.50 4.12 -5.32
CA ALA A 56 11.34 4.44 -6.74
C ALA A 56 12.67 4.79 -7.39
N GLU A 57 13.48 5.63 -6.74
CA GLU A 57 14.81 5.98 -7.24
C GLU A 57 15.73 4.77 -7.30
N LYS A 58 15.71 3.96 -6.25
CA LYS A 58 16.57 2.79 -6.13
C LYS A 58 16.24 1.71 -7.15
N GLU A 59 14.95 1.46 -7.39
CA GLU A 59 14.48 0.37 -8.23
C GLU A 59 14.03 0.79 -9.61
N GLY A 60 13.98 2.08 -9.88
CA GLY A 60 13.70 2.60 -11.22
C GLY A 60 12.24 2.55 -11.65
N PHE A 61 11.30 2.71 -10.71
CA PHE A 61 9.88 2.81 -11.08
C PHE A 61 9.35 4.22 -10.81
N GLU A 62 8.19 4.53 -11.38
CA GLU A 62 7.56 5.82 -11.21
C GLU A 62 6.37 5.75 -10.26
N ILE A 63 6.18 6.79 -9.46
CA ILE A 63 4.97 6.98 -8.67
C ILE A 63 3.98 7.72 -9.56
N ARG A 64 2.87 7.08 -9.92
CA ARG A 64 1.89 7.70 -10.80
C ARG A 64 1.08 8.78 -10.10
N ASN A 65 0.68 8.53 -8.86
CA ASN A 65 -0.09 9.50 -8.09
C ASN A 65 0.04 9.23 -6.59
N CYS A 66 -0.08 10.31 -5.82
CA CYS A 66 -0.05 10.20 -4.36
C CYS A 66 -1.07 11.21 -3.82
N VAL A 67 -2.08 10.73 -3.11
CA VAL A 67 -3.22 11.52 -2.64
C VAL A 67 -3.34 11.38 -1.13
N GLY A 68 -3.78 12.46 -0.48
CA GLY A 68 -4.11 12.43 0.94
C GLY A 68 -3.05 12.98 1.87
N ARG A 69 -2.07 13.73 1.36
CA ARG A 69 -1.09 14.37 2.22
C ARG A 69 -1.78 15.21 3.30
N GLY A 70 -1.33 15.02 4.54
CA GLY A 70 -1.90 15.74 5.67
C GLY A 70 -3.23 15.20 6.16
N SER A 71 -3.72 14.13 5.56
CA SER A 71 -4.96 13.47 6.01
C SER A 71 -4.66 12.20 6.78
N LYS A 72 -5.70 11.46 7.13
CA LYS A 72 -5.60 10.20 7.86
C LYS A 72 -5.58 8.98 6.94
N TRP A 73 -5.56 9.21 5.64
CA TRP A 73 -5.54 8.18 4.61
C TRP A 73 -4.69 8.65 3.45
N ILE A 74 -3.61 7.93 3.17
CA ILE A 74 -2.75 8.19 2.03
C ILE A 74 -2.92 7.07 1.02
N LEU A 75 -3.15 7.44 -0.23
CA LEU A 75 -3.23 6.52 -1.35
C LEU A 75 -2.02 6.77 -2.25
N VAL A 76 -1.25 5.72 -2.52
CA VAL A 76 -0.13 5.79 -3.45
C VAL A 76 -0.40 4.85 -4.61
N ASP A 77 -0.42 5.41 -5.82
CA ASP A 77 -0.68 4.69 -7.05
C ASP A 77 0.64 4.45 -7.78
N LEU A 78 1.03 3.18 -7.90
CA LEU A 78 2.27 2.76 -8.55
C LEU A 78 2.01 1.99 -9.85
N HIS A 79 0.92 2.26 -10.54
CA HIS A 79 0.43 1.56 -11.74
C HIS A 79 -0.18 0.21 -11.41
N ASP A 80 0.63 -0.83 -11.26
CA ASP A 80 0.12 -2.19 -11.02
C ASP A 80 -0.23 -2.45 -9.56
N VAL A 81 0.28 -1.61 -8.68
CA VAL A 81 0.10 -1.75 -7.22
C VAL A 81 -0.46 -0.45 -6.65
N MET A 82 -1.51 -0.58 -5.86
CA MET A 82 -2.08 0.54 -5.14
C MET A 82 -1.87 0.33 -3.65
N ILE A 83 -1.37 1.36 -2.95
CA ILE A 83 -1.18 1.31 -1.50
C ILE A 83 -2.22 2.20 -0.84
N ASN A 84 -2.95 1.65 0.12
CA ASN A 84 -3.86 2.41 0.98
C ASN A 84 -3.33 2.31 2.41
N PHE A 85 -2.86 3.42 2.93
CA PHE A 85 -2.27 3.50 4.26
C PHE A 85 -3.13 4.43 5.12
N PHE A 86 -3.71 3.88 6.17
CA PHE A 86 -4.71 4.57 7.00
C PHE A 86 -4.30 4.58 8.45
N THR A 87 -4.85 5.53 9.22
CA THR A 87 -4.94 5.35 10.66
C THR A 87 -5.92 4.20 10.92
N TYR A 88 -5.85 3.61 12.10
CA TYR A 88 -6.72 2.49 12.45
C TYR A 88 -8.22 2.85 12.31
N GLU A 89 -8.60 4.05 12.79
CA GLU A 89 -9.99 4.51 12.73
C GLU A 89 -10.48 4.69 11.30
N GLU A 90 -9.64 5.29 10.43
CA GLU A 90 -10.00 5.49 9.02
C GLU A 90 -10.14 4.15 8.30
N ARG A 91 -9.28 3.18 8.60
CA ARG A 91 -9.36 1.85 8.00
C ARG A 91 -10.70 1.19 8.33
N LEU A 92 -11.13 1.27 9.59
CA LEU A 92 -12.42 0.73 10.01
C LEU A 92 -13.58 1.47 9.35
N HIS A 93 -13.48 2.78 9.26
CA HIS A 93 -14.53 3.63 8.70
C HIS A 93 -14.80 3.33 7.22
N PHE A 94 -13.76 3.27 6.41
CA PHE A 94 -13.91 3.03 4.98
C PHE A 94 -14.01 1.56 4.62
N ASP A 95 -13.44 0.71 5.43
CA ASP A 95 -13.53 -0.76 5.30
C ASP A 95 -13.26 -1.29 3.88
N LEU A 96 -12.13 -0.88 3.30
CA LEU A 96 -11.71 -1.38 2.00
C LEU A 96 -11.45 -2.88 2.00
N ASP A 97 -11.06 -3.43 3.15
CA ASP A 97 -10.86 -4.87 3.31
C ASP A 97 -12.11 -5.66 2.93
N LYS A 98 -13.28 -5.11 3.22
CA LYS A 98 -14.55 -5.75 2.90
C LYS A 98 -14.78 -5.85 1.39
N ILE A 99 -14.36 -4.83 0.64
CA ILE A 99 -14.53 -4.78 -0.82
C ILE A 99 -13.79 -5.95 -1.47
N TRP A 100 -12.62 -6.31 -0.95
CA TRP A 100 -11.78 -7.35 -1.51
C TRP A 100 -11.75 -8.62 -0.67
N SER A 101 -12.70 -8.80 0.24
CA SER A 101 -12.71 -9.92 1.19
C SER A 101 -12.75 -11.30 0.52
N ASN A 102 -13.24 -11.37 -0.71
CA ASN A 102 -13.30 -12.62 -1.48
C ASN A 102 -12.09 -12.83 -2.39
N ARG A 103 -11.09 -11.93 -2.34
CA ARG A 103 -9.90 -12.05 -3.16
C ARG A 103 -8.78 -12.76 -2.40
N PRO A 104 -7.91 -13.50 -3.11
CA PRO A 104 -6.77 -14.12 -2.47
C PRO A 104 -5.85 -13.10 -1.83
N LEU A 105 -5.26 -13.48 -0.70
CA LEU A 105 -4.23 -12.69 -0.03
C LEU A 105 -2.86 -13.21 -0.42
N VAL A 106 -1.92 -12.29 -0.62
CA VAL A 106 -0.52 -12.63 -0.81
C VAL A 106 0.13 -12.70 0.57
N GLU A 107 0.72 -13.84 0.89
CA GLU A 107 1.35 -14.03 2.19
C GLU A 107 2.70 -13.32 2.29
N LEU A 108 2.99 -12.82 3.48
CA LEU A 108 4.29 -12.22 3.79
C LEU A 108 5.14 -13.23 4.56
N PRO A 109 6.47 -13.25 4.33
CA PRO A 109 7.20 -12.46 3.33
C PRO A 109 6.91 -12.90 1.90
N ILE A 110 7.11 -11.97 0.96
CA ILE A 110 6.84 -12.24 -0.45
C ILE A 110 7.89 -13.22 -0.98
N LYS A 111 7.41 -14.29 -1.59
CA LYS A 111 8.25 -15.30 -2.23
C LYS A 111 8.36 -14.98 -3.72
N GLU A 112 9.54 -15.11 -4.23
CA GLU A 112 9.80 -14.97 -5.66
C GLU A 112 10.11 -16.30 -6.30
#